data_e4b323e3e157a029b6b75304222d230b
#
_entry.id   e4b323e3e157a029b6b75304222d230b
#
_cell.length_a   1.000
_cell.length_b   1.000
_cell.length_c   1.000
_cell.angle_alpha   90.00
_cell.angle_beta   90.00
_cell.angle_gamma   90.00
#
_symmetry.space_group_name_H-M   'P 1'
#
loop_
_entity.id
_entity.type
_entity.pdbx_description
1 polymer ?
#
loop_
_entity_poly.entity_id
_entity_poly.type
_entity_poly.pdbx_seq_one_letter_code
_entity_poly.pdbx_strand_id
1 'polypeptide(L)'
;MAQYPMIKPAIYVWEYENGKFVDINGDSLYSAASIIKLPVLIRLFKSIEAKQMTIYDDMLLTDYYQSPGSGNLQYAQTGRKYSLDQLAKTMIQDSDNTSTNMIMAKLGGMDDIN
;
A
#
# COMPACT_ATOMS: atom_id res chain seq x y z
N MET A 1 5.62 13.73 -25.91
CA MET A 1 6.39 14.12 -24.71
C MET A 1 7.31 15.32 -24.90
N ALA A 2 7.60 15.72 -26.12
CA ALA A 2 8.42 16.90 -26.39
C ALA A 2 7.85 18.22 -25.83
N GLN A 3 6.52 18.30 -25.61
CA GLN A 3 5.86 19.48 -25.05
C GLN A 3 6.06 19.64 -23.54
N TYR A 4 6.49 18.56 -22.84
CA TYR A 4 6.65 18.56 -21.37
C TYR A 4 8.00 17.93 -21.01
N PRO A 5 9.12 18.63 -21.20
CA PRO A 5 10.46 18.06 -21.01
C PRO A 5 10.76 17.67 -19.57
N MET A 6 9.95 18.14 -18.60
CA MET A 6 10.09 17.77 -17.17
C MET A 6 9.41 16.45 -16.82
N ILE A 7 8.59 15.91 -17.70
CA ILE A 7 7.93 14.63 -17.50
C ILE A 7 8.83 13.50 -18.00
N LYS A 8 9.14 12.57 -17.13
CA LYS A 8 9.94 11.38 -17.45
C LYS A 8 9.03 10.16 -17.33
N PRO A 9 8.37 9.74 -18.43
CA PRO A 9 7.49 8.59 -18.37
C PRO A 9 8.28 7.28 -18.37
N ALA A 10 7.70 6.25 -17.73
CA ALA A 10 8.08 4.87 -17.96
C ALA A 10 6.81 4.07 -18.32
N ILE A 11 6.87 3.32 -19.36
CA ILE A 11 5.75 2.53 -19.86
C ILE A 11 6.29 1.16 -20.26
N TYR A 12 5.68 0.11 -19.70
CA TYR A 12 5.92 -1.26 -20.14
C TYR A 12 4.59 -1.94 -20.42
N VAL A 13 4.41 -2.41 -21.63
CA VAL A 13 3.22 -3.15 -22.05
C VAL A 13 3.67 -4.44 -22.70
N TRP A 14 3.12 -5.55 -22.25
CA TRP A 14 3.38 -6.86 -22.79
C TRP A 14 2.08 -7.55 -23.19
N GLU A 15 1.99 -7.93 -24.46
CA GLU A 15 0.85 -8.66 -24.96
C GLU A 15 1.06 -10.16 -24.75
N TYR A 16 0.21 -10.74 -23.92
CA TYR A 16 0.38 -12.11 -23.45
C TYR A 16 0.28 -13.16 -24.56
N GLU A 17 -0.60 -12.93 -25.56
CA GLU A 17 -0.91 -13.91 -26.58
C GLU A 17 0.22 -14.09 -27.61
N ASN A 18 0.94 -13.05 -27.95
CA ASN A 18 1.93 -13.06 -29.02
C ASN A 18 3.33 -12.65 -28.60
N GLY A 19 3.52 -12.31 -27.33
CA GLY A 19 4.81 -11.90 -26.76
C GLY A 19 5.32 -10.53 -27.22
N LYS A 20 4.51 -9.76 -27.95
CA LYS A 20 4.89 -8.39 -28.32
C LYS A 20 4.91 -7.49 -27.10
N PHE A 21 5.84 -6.55 -27.08
CA PHE A 21 5.97 -5.62 -25.98
C PHE A 21 6.35 -4.22 -26.46
N VAL A 22 6.02 -3.25 -25.60
CA VAL A 22 6.53 -1.88 -25.67
C VAL A 22 7.23 -1.59 -24.36
N ASP A 23 8.45 -1.11 -24.44
CA ASP A 23 9.26 -0.74 -23.28
C ASP A 23 9.81 0.66 -23.48
N ILE A 24 9.36 1.59 -22.65
CA ILE A 24 9.86 2.97 -22.60
C ILE A 24 10.32 3.21 -21.17
N ASN A 25 11.65 3.22 -20.94
CA ASN A 25 12.26 3.40 -19.64
C ASN A 25 11.74 2.44 -18.55
N GLY A 26 11.40 1.19 -18.91
CA GLY A 26 10.81 0.21 -17.99
C GLY A 26 11.70 -0.16 -16.81
N ASP A 27 13.01 -0.01 -16.93
CA ASP A 27 13.99 -0.26 -15.87
C ASP A 27 14.23 0.94 -14.94
N SER A 28 13.60 2.08 -15.23
CA SER A 28 13.76 3.28 -14.39
C SER A 28 13.04 3.12 -13.06
N LEU A 29 13.66 3.62 -11.99
CA LEU A 29 13.06 3.60 -10.66
C LEU A 29 12.12 4.79 -10.47
N TYR A 30 10.93 4.50 -10.02
CA TYR A 30 9.91 5.49 -9.70
C TYR A 30 9.33 5.23 -8.30
N SER A 31 8.83 6.28 -7.67
CA SER A 31 8.09 6.12 -6.43
C SER A 31 6.81 5.31 -6.69
N ALA A 32 6.61 4.26 -5.93
CA ALA A 32 5.43 3.41 -6.06
C ALA A 32 4.14 4.12 -5.62
N ALA A 33 4.24 5.19 -4.85
CA ALA A 33 3.10 5.89 -4.28
C ALA A 33 2.08 4.90 -3.68
N SER A 34 0.79 5.04 -3.97
CA SER A 34 -0.25 4.15 -3.40
C SER A 34 -0.24 2.72 -3.93
N ILE A 35 0.51 2.42 -4.98
CA ILE A 35 0.64 1.04 -5.50
C ILE A 35 1.26 0.11 -4.45
N ILE A 36 2.10 0.63 -3.56
CA ILE A 36 2.70 -0.15 -2.47
C ILE A 36 1.65 -0.78 -1.53
N LYS A 37 0.44 -0.27 -1.50
CA LYS A 37 -0.65 -0.81 -0.69
C LYS A 37 -1.09 -2.20 -1.14
N LEU A 38 -0.89 -2.54 -2.40
CA LEU A 38 -1.19 -3.89 -2.92
C LEU A 38 -0.26 -4.97 -2.32
N PRO A 39 1.08 -4.85 -2.38
CA PRO A 39 1.94 -5.81 -1.69
C PRO A 39 1.72 -5.85 -0.17
N VAL A 40 1.39 -4.74 0.46
CA VAL A 40 1.01 -4.72 1.88
C VAL A 40 -0.23 -5.59 2.12
N LEU A 41 -1.26 -5.45 1.30
CA LEU A 41 -2.48 -6.25 1.39
C LEU A 41 -2.20 -7.74 1.15
N ILE A 42 -1.40 -8.06 0.14
CA ILE A 42 -1.01 -9.45 -0.17
C ILE A 42 -0.27 -10.07 1.02
N ARG A 43 0.67 -9.34 1.61
CA ARG A 43 1.43 -9.83 2.78
C ARG A 43 0.50 -10.04 3.98
N LEU A 44 -0.46 -9.15 4.20
CA LEU A 44 -1.46 -9.30 5.24
C LEU A 44 -2.24 -10.61 5.07
N PHE A 45 -2.77 -10.87 3.88
CA PHE A 45 -3.54 -12.10 3.64
C PHE A 45 -2.67 -13.36 3.75
N LYS A 46 -1.43 -13.33 3.31
CA LYS A 46 -0.50 -14.46 3.51
C LYS A 46 -0.26 -14.74 4.99
N SER A 47 -0.14 -13.71 5.80
CA SER A 47 0.01 -13.87 7.26
C SER A 47 -1.25 -14.44 7.91
N ILE A 48 -2.42 -14.07 7.41
CA ILE A 48 -3.71 -14.63 7.86
C ILE A 48 -3.84 -16.10 7.45
N GLU A 49 -3.49 -16.44 6.22
CA GLU A 49 -3.49 -17.84 5.73
C GLU A 49 -2.53 -18.70 6.53
N ALA A 50 -1.36 -18.17 6.90
CA ALA A 50 -0.38 -18.84 7.74
C ALA A 50 -0.79 -18.92 9.23
N LYS A 51 -1.98 -18.42 9.57
CA LYS A 51 -2.53 -18.38 10.95
C LYS A 51 -1.66 -17.61 11.94
N GLN A 52 -0.85 -16.68 11.46
CA GLN A 52 -0.03 -15.79 12.30
C GLN A 52 -0.87 -14.67 12.92
N MET A 53 -1.97 -14.31 12.26
CA MET A 53 -2.92 -13.30 12.70
C MET A 53 -4.30 -13.57 12.11
N THR A 54 -5.30 -12.85 12.60
CA THR A 54 -6.66 -12.92 12.06
C THR A 54 -7.11 -11.54 11.59
N ILE A 55 -8.08 -11.51 10.68
CA ILE A 55 -8.67 -10.26 10.18
C ILE A 55 -9.39 -9.47 11.30
N TYR A 56 -9.74 -10.14 12.38
CA TYR A 56 -10.41 -9.56 13.56
C TYR A 56 -9.45 -9.00 14.60
N ASP A 57 -8.14 -9.20 14.43
CA ASP A 57 -7.15 -8.65 15.35
C ASP A 57 -7.22 -7.12 15.34
N ASP A 58 -7.17 -6.54 16.52
CA ASP A 58 -7.26 -5.09 16.71
C ASP A 58 -5.89 -4.44 16.77
N MET A 59 -5.84 -3.21 16.29
CA MET A 59 -4.71 -2.30 16.49
C MET A 59 -5.18 -0.99 17.10
N LEU A 60 -4.39 -0.48 18.03
CA LEU A 60 -4.64 0.80 18.66
C LEU A 60 -4.09 1.93 17.78
N LEU A 61 -4.96 2.88 17.40
CA LEU A 61 -4.53 4.08 16.72
C LEU A 61 -3.80 5.00 17.69
N THR A 62 -2.57 5.31 17.36
CA THR A 62 -1.73 6.30 18.07
C THR A 62 -1.27 7.37 17.10
N ASP A 63 -0.86 8.51 17.62
CA ASP A 63 -0.28 9.60 16.83
C ASP A 63 0.96 9.16 16.05
N TYR A 64 1.68 8.15 16.53
CA TYR A 64 2.82 7.56 15.82
C TYR A 64 2.47 7.06 14.41
N TYR A 65 1.26 6.51 14.22
CA TYR A 65 0.83 5.98 12.92
C TYR A 65 0.17 7.03 12.04
N GLN A 66 -0.31 8.13 12.61
CA GLN A 66 -1.02 9.15 11.85
C GLN A 66 -0.08 9.81 10.84
N SER A 67 -0.52 9.81 9.59
CA SER A 67 0.25 10.31 8.46
C SER A 67 -0.63 11.17 7.57
N PRO A 68 -0.14 12.33 7.16
CA PRO A 68 -0.89 13.20 6.25
C PRO A 68 -1.04 12.57 4.86
N GLY A 69 -1.96 13.10 4.10
CA GLY A 69 -2.25 12.67 2.73
C GLY A 69 -3.66 12.12 2.60
N SER A 70 -3.79 11.00 1.90
CA SER A 70 -5.09 10.40 1.66
C SER A 70 -5.66 9.70 2.89
N GLY A 71 -6.98 9.71 3.01
CA GLY A 71 -7.73 9.01 4.04
C GLY A 71 -8.04 9.87 5.26
N ASN A 72 -8.95 9.40 6.08
CA ASN A 72 -9.51 10.16 7.21
C ASN A 72 -8.96 9.76 8.57
N LEU A 73 -8.26 8.64 8.70
CA LEU A 73 -7.72 8.22 9.99
C LEU A 73 -6.65 9.17 10.55
N GLN A 74 -6.03 9.98 9.69
CA GLN A 74 -5.12 11.05 10.12
C GLN A 74 -5.78 12.08 11.07
N TYR A 75 -7.11 12.21 10.99
CA TYR A 75 -7.89 13.14 11.82
C TYR A 75 -8.67 12.43 12.94
N ALA A 76 -8.60 11.10 12.99
CA ALA A 76 -9.34 10.35 13.99
C ALA A 76 -8.71 10.50 15.37
N GLN A 77 -9.56 10.39 16.38
CA GLN A 77 -9.10 10.43 17.77
C GLN A 77 -8.22 9.24 18.09
N THR A 78 -7.03 9.50 18.64
CA THR A 78 -6.14 8.45 19.12
C THR A 78 -6.74 7.67 20.28
N GLY A 79 -6.28 6.43 20.49
CA GLY A 79 -6.80 5.57 21.53
C GLY A 79 -7.97 4.68 21.10
N ARG A 80 -8.47 4.84 19.88
CA ARG A 80 -9.45 3.93 19.28
C ARG A 80 -8.78 2.70 18.71
N LYS A 81 -9.49 1.58 18.80
CA LYS A 81 -9.08 0.31 18.18
C LYS A 81 -9.76 0.11 16.85
N TYR A 82 -9.01 -0.41 15.89
CA TYR A 82 -9.49 -0.77 14.56
C TYR A 82 -9.06 -2.19 14.25
N SER A 83 -9.97 -3.00 13.73
CA SER A 83 -9.62 -4.34 13.27
C SER A 83 -8.80 -4.29 11.98
N LEU A 84 -8.02 -5.34 11.72
CA LEU A 84 -7.29 -5.47 10.46
C LEU A 84 -8.23 -5.42 9.25
N ASP A 85 -9.46 -5.95 9.37
CA ASP A 85 -10.48 -5.83 8.32
C ASP A 85 -10.82 -4.36 8.01
N GLN A 86 -11.08 -3.56 9.04
CA GLN A 86 -11.37 -2.14 8.87
C GLN A 86 -10.18 -1.38 8.27
N LEU A 87 -8.97 -1.66 8.75
CA LEU A 87 -7.75 -1.02 8.25
C LEU A 87 -7.46 -1.40 6.80
N ALA A 88 -7.62 -2.67 6.43
CA ALA A 88 -7.42 -3.12 5.06
C ALA A 88 -8.42 -2.48 4.10
N LYS A 89 -9.69 -2.36 4.50
CA LYS A 89 -10.72 -1.70 3.70
C LYS A 89 -10.40 -0.23 3.49
N THR A 90 -10.11 0.51 4.53
CA THR A 90 -9.78 1.95 4.41
C THR A 90 -8.49 2.18 3.64
N MET A 91 -7.49 1.30 3.80
CA MET A 91 -6.24 1.36 3.03
C MET A 91 -6.50 1.30 1.53
N ILE A 92 -7.38 0.42 1.09
CA ILE A 92 -7.62 0.20 -0.36
C ILE A 92 -8.71 1.12 -0.91
N GLN A 93 -9.82 1.29 -0.20
CA GLN A 93 -10.95 2.09 -0.69
C GLN A 93 -10.67 3.59 -0.65
N ASP A 94 -10.07 4.07 0.44
CA ASP A 94 -9.81 5.49 0.67
C ASP A 94 -8.34 5.86 0.45
N SER A 95 -7.52 4.89 0.09
CA SER A 95 -6.07 5.05 -0.01
C SER A 95 -5.45 5.61 1.29
N ASP A 96 -5.98 5.23 2.44
CA ASP A 96 -5.64 5.79 3.75
C ASP A 96 -4.20 5.46 4.15
N ASN A 97 -3.38 6.49 4.33
CA ASN A 97 -1.96 6.35 4.68
C ASN A 97 -1.76 5.89 6.13
N THR A 98 -2.62 6.34 7.03
CA THR A 98 -2.55 5.94 8.45
C THR A 98 -2.87 4.45 8.60
N SER A 99 -3.92 3.96 7.94
CA SER A 99 -4.22 2.52 7.88
C SER A 99 -3.06 1.70 7.35
N THR A 100 -2.41 2.21 6.31
CA THR A 100 -1.23 1.56 5.71
C THR A 100 -0.10 1.42 6.73
N ASN A 101 0.22 2.51 7.43
CA ASN A 101 1.26 2.50 8.47
C ASN A 101 0.95 1.51 9.59
N MET A 102 -0.31 1.45 10.02
CA MET A 102 -0.74 0.52 11.06
C MET A 102 -0.59 -0.94 10.60
N ILE A 103 -1.03 -1.27 9.39
CA ILE A 103 -0.89 -2.63 8.85
C ILE A 103 0.58 -3.02 8.68
N MET A 104 1.39 -2.11 8.13
CA MET A 104 2.83 -2.35 7.96
C MET A 104 3.52 -2.61 9.30
N ALA A 105 3.19 -1.86 10.33
CA ALA A 105 3.73 -2.08 11.67
C ALA A 105 3.31 -3.46 12.23
N LYS A 106 2.07 -3.87 12.00
CA LYS A 106 1.57 -5.20 12.39
C LYS A 106 2.31 -6.34 11.67
N LEU A 107 2.72 -6.10 10.45
CA LEU A 107 3.45 -7.07 9.62
C LEU A 107 4.96 -7.13 9.91
N GLY A 108 5.47 -6.30 10.82
CA GLY A 108 6.91 -6.27 11.15
C GLY A 108 7.69 -5.15 10.46
N GLY A 109 7.03 -4.31 9.69
CA GLY A 109 7.63 -3.17 8.98
C GLY A 109 7.91 -3.45 7.50
N MET A 110 8.64 -2.53 6.88
CA MET A 110 8.90 -2.58 5.42
C MET A 110 9.78 -3.76 4.99
N ASP A 111 10.69 -4.20 5.84
CA ASP A 111 11.63 -5.28 5.50
C ASP A 111 10.91 -6.60 5.26
N ASP A 112 9.81 -6.83 5.94
CA ASP A 112 8.99 -8.05 5.77
C ASP A 112 8.08 -8.00 4.54
N ILE A 113 7.91 -6.84 3.91
CA ILE A 113 7.06 -6.67 2.73
C ILE A 113 7.87 -6.83 1.44
N ASN A 114 9.12 -6.48 1.49
CA ASN A 114 10.06 -6.68 0.39
C ASN A 114 10.49 -8.14 0.31
#